data_7054b258d152a3fef1081e394da835f8
#
_entry.id   7054b258d152a3fef1081e394da835f8
#
_cell.length_a   1.000
_cell.length_b   1.000
_cell.length_c   1.000
_cell.angle_alpha   90.00
_cell.angle_beta   90.00
_cell.angle_gamma   90.00
#
_symmetry.space_group_name_H-M   'P 1'
#
loop_
_entity.id
_entity.type
_entity.pdbx_description
1 polymer ?
#
loop_
_entity_poly.entity_id
_entity_poly.type
_entity_poly.pdbx_seq_one_letter_code
_entity_poly.pdbx_strand_id
1 'polypeptide(L)'
;MFGIFQEYQSWVRIMGVPTVGAVNSKVLAGDAGGMIKLAEAFHERKFAWVADTIYDANISRGVRMVLISGPSSSGKTTSAKRLGIQLGVLGLQPVLISLDDYFVDREKTPRDADGDYDYEALEAIDLDLFNDHLCRLMRDESVDIPRYDFITGRRTWHNNPL
;
A
#
# COMPACT_ATOMS: atom_id res chain seq x y z
N MET A 1 16.06 -7.99 8.24
CA MET A 1 15.50 -7.21 9.36
C MET A 1 16.53 -6.30 10.03
N PHE A 2 17.72 -6.76 10.37
CA PHE A 2 18.78 -5.97 11.03
C PHE A 2 19.23 -4.74 10.21
N GLY A 3 19.37 -4.85 8.90
CA GLY A 3 19.78 -3.74 8.01
C GLY A 3 18.78 -2.57 7.97
N ILE A 4 17.47 -2.88 7.97
CA ILE A 4 16.42 -1.84 7.97
C ILE A 4 16.44 -1.04 9.27
N PHE A 5 16.66 -1.72 10.40
CA PHE A 5 16.76 -1.07 11.71
C PHE A 5 17.99 -0.14 11.79
N GLN A 6 19.15 -0.58 11.30
CA GLN A 6 20.36 0.25 11.24
C GLN A 6 20.18 1.48 10.34
N GLU A 7 19.54 1.30 9.20
CA GLU A 7 19.23 2.40 8.28
C GLU A 7 18.32 3.44 8.94
N TYR A 8 17.26 2.98 9.62
CA TYR A 8 16.36 3.85 10.37
C TYR A 8 17.12 4.62 11.47
N GLN A 9 17.94 3.95 12.23
CA GLN A 9 18.76 4.59 13.29
C GLN A 9 19.72 5.62 12.71
N SER A 10 20.35 5.34 11.58
CA SER A 10 21.23 6.31 10.91
C SER A 10 20.44 7.53 10.45
N TRP A 11 19.27 7.31 9.92
CA TRP A 11 18.37 8.34 9.46
C TRP A 11 17.91 9.29 10.60
N VAL A 12 17.40 8.76 11.71
CA VAL A 12 16.98 9.61 12.85
C VAL A 12 18.14 10.39 13.47
N ARG A 13 19.39 9.88 13.38
CA ARG A 13 20.60 10.62 13.76
C ARG A 13 20.90 11.76 12.80
N ILE A 14 20.81 11.53 11.50
CA ILE A 14 20.98 12.59 10.47
C ILE A 14 19.96 13.71 10.68
N MET A 15 18.72 13.36 10.99
CA MET A 15 17.68 14.35 11.31
C MET A 15 17.90 15.06 12.65
N GLY A 16 18.81 14.56 13.51
CA GLY A 16 19.03 15.09 14.85
C GLY A 16 17.86 14.81 15.79
N VAL A 17 17.11 13.73 15.57
CA VAL A 17 15.92 13.36 16.37
C VAL A 17 15.96 11.89 16.84
N PRO A 18 17.07 11.44 17.46
CA PRO A 18 17.22 10.05 17.87
C PRO A 18 16.31 9.66 19.04
N THR A 19 15.70 10.63 19.71
CA THR A 19 14.82 10.43 20.84
C THR A 19 13.61 11.36 20.77
N VAL A 20 12.53 11.03 21.48
CA VAL A 20 11.34 11.90 21.61
C VAL A 20 11.72 13.27 22.20
N GLY A 21 12.65 13.30 23.17
CA GLY A 21 13.14 14.56 23.72
C GLY A 21 13.80 15.45 22.67
N ALA A 22 14.58 14.88 21.76
CA ALA A 22 15.20 15.63 20.65
C ALA A 22 14.14 16.17 19.68
N VAL A 23 13.09 15.40 19.38
CA VAL A 23 11.93 15.86 18.59
C VAL A 23 11.28 17.05 19.27
N ASN A 24 10.95 16.94 20.56
CA ASN A 24 10.32 18.02 21.32
C ASN A 24 11.21 19.29 21.35
N SER A 25 12.52 19.14 21.52
CA SER A 25 13.45 20.29 21.50
C SER A 25 13.43 21.00 20.15
N LYS A 26 13.39 20.29 19.01
CA LYS A 26 13.28 20.88 17.67
C LYS A 26 11.95 21.58 17.47
N VAL A 27 10.84 20.99 17.93
CA VAL A 27 9.53 21.61 17.85
C VAL A 27 9.48 22.91 18.64
N LEU A 28 10.01 22.92 19.86
CA LEU A 28 10.08 24.11 20.73
C LEU A 28 10.99 25.20 20.10
N ALA A 29 12.03 24.80 19.39
CA ALA A 29 12.90 25.72 18.66
C ALA A 29 12.28 26.28 17.36
N GLY A 30 11.05 25.88 17.00
CA GLY A 30 10.36 26.33 15.79
C GLY A 30 10.80 25.61 14.49
N ASP A 31 11.60 24.55 14.56
CA ASP A 31 12.15 23.80 13.40
C ASP A 31 11.27 22.59 12.98
N ALA A 32 10.02 22.53 13.42
CA ALA A 32 9.10 21.46 13.07
C ALA A 32 8.90 21.35 11.55
N GLY A 33 8.76 22.49 10.86
CA GLY A 33 8.55 22.53 9.41
C GLY A 33 9.74 21.99 8.61
N GLY A 34 10.98 22.33 9.04
CA GLY A 34 12.21 21.80 8.45
C GLY A 34 12.32 20.29 8.62
N MET A 35 12.02 19.79 9.80
CA MET A 35 12.03 18.37 10.13
C MET A 35 11.02 17.58 9.27
N ILE A 36 9.79 18.10 9.13
CA ILE A 36 8.75 17.45 8.30
C ILE A 36 9.19 17.37 6.84
N LYS A 37 9.65 18.48 6.26
CA LYS A 37 10.12 18.50 4.86
C LYS A 37 11.26 17.52 4.62
N LEU A 38 12.20 17.41 5.56
CA LEU A 38 13.32 16.48 5.44
C LEU A 38 12.83 15.02 5.51
N ALA A 39 11.88 14.73 6.40
CA ALA A 39 11.28 13.39 6.51
C ALA A 39 10.51 13.01 5.23
N GLU A 40 9.73 13.93 4.68
CA GLU A 40 8.99 13.70 3.43
C GLU A 40 9.94 13.48 2.24
N ALA A 41 10.98 14.29 2.11
CA ALA A 41 12.00 14.13 1.06
C ALA A 41 12.71 12.78 1.17
N PHE A 42 12.98 12.31 2.37
CA PHE A 42 13.56 10.98 2.59
C PHE A 42 12.59 9.87 2.16
N HIS A 43 11.31 9.96 2.50
CA HIS A 43 10.30 8.99 2.07
C HIS A 43 10.17 8.97 0.54
N GLU A 44 10.11 10.12 -0.11
CA GLU A 44 10.06 10.19 -1.58
C GLU A 44 11.28 9.53 -2.23
N ARG A 45 12.47 9.77 -1.70
CA ARG A 45 13.69 9.13 -2.18
C ARG A 45 13.61 7.59 -2.04
N LYS A 46 12.98 7.09 -0.96
CA LYS A 46 12.76 5.65 -0.77
C LYS A 46 11.79 5.09 -1.80
N PHE A 47 10.69 5.77 -2.08
CA PHE A 47 9.74 5.35 -3.11
C PHE A 47 10.37 5.34 -4.50
N ALA A 48 11.18 6.35 -4.84
CA ALA A 48 11.91 6.38 -6.09
C ALA A 48 12.86 5.16 -6.21
N TRP A 49 13.65 4.89 -5.16
CA TRP A 49 14.55 3.72 -5.16
C TRP A 49 13.79 2.38 -5.29
N VAL A 50 12.64 2.23 -4.63
CA VAL A 50 11.81 1.03 -4.77
C VAL A 50 11.25 0.93 -6.19
N ALA A 51 10.83 2.04 -6.79
CA ALA A 51 10.34 2.08 -8.16
C ALA A 51 11.43 1.69 -9.16
N ASP A 52 12.66 2.18 -9.00
CA ASP A 52 13.81 1.78 -9.82
C ASP A 52 14.06 0.27 -9.72
N THR A 53 14.00 -0.27 -8.49
CA THR A 53 14.17 -1.72 -8.24
C THR A 53 13.09 -2.55 -8.95
N ILE A 54 11.84 -2.10 -8.92
CA ILE A 54 10.72 -2.75 -9.60
C ILE A 54 10.88 -2.64 -11.12
N TYR A 55 11.27 -1.48 -11.63
CA TYR A 55 11.51 -1.26 -13.05
C TYR A 55 12.61 -2.19 -13.57
N ASP A 56 13.74 -2.29 -12.89
CA ASP A 56 14.83 -3.21 -13.24
C ASP A 56 14.37 -4.66 -13.20
N ALA A 57 13.55 -5.05 -12.22
CA ALA A 57 12.97 -6.38 -12.14
C ALA A 57 11.94 -6.66 -13.26
N ASN A 58 11.18 -5.66 -13.66
CA ASN A 58 10.27 -5.75 -14.80
C ASN A 58 11.06 -6.03 -16.09
N ILE A 59 12.07 -5.21 -16.39
CA ILE A 59 12.88 -5.34 -17.62
C ILE A 59 13.69 -6.65 -17.63
N SER A 60 14.35 -7.00 -16.52
CA SER A 60 15.30 -8.13 -16.49
C SER A 60 14.63 -9.49 -16.27
N ARG A 61 13.47 -9.53 -15.59
CA ARG A 61 12.83 -10.77 -15.15
C ARG A 61 11.33 -10.85 -15.51
N GLY A 62 10.77 -9.83 -16.15
CA GLY A 62 9.35 -9.77 -16.50
C GLY A 62 8.41 -9.70 -15.29
N VAL A 63 8.87 -9.10 -14.17
CA VAL A 63 8.02 -8.91 -12.98
C VAL A 63 6.89 -7.94 -13.32
N ARG A 64 5.65 -8.40 -13.21
CA ARG A 64 4.42 -7.61 -13.51
C ARG A 64 3.52 -7.43 -12.29
N MET A 65 3.81 -8.09 -11.17
CA MET A 65 3.01 -8.01 -9.96
C MET A 65 3.88 -7.61 -8.78
N VAL A 66 3.40 -6.65 -7.99
CA VAL A 66 4.04 -6.19 -6.75
C VAL A 66 3.02 -6.28 -5.63
N LEU A 67 3.35 -7.01 -4.57
CA LEU A 67 2.48 -7.18 -3.39
C LEU A 67 2.96 -6.26 -2.26
N ILE A 68 2.04 -5.48 -1.72
CA ILE A 68 2.29 -4.61 -0.58
C ILE A 68 1.45 -5.12 0.59
N SER A 69 2.12 -5.62 1.63
CA SER A 69 1.46 -6.10 2.85
C SER A 69 1.91 -5.32 4.08
N GLY A 70 1.11 -5.35 5.12
CA GLY A 70 1.39 -4.70 6.39
C GLY A 70 0.14 -4.64 7.26
N PRO A 71 0.28 -4.33 8.55
CA PRO A 71 -0.84 -4.24 9.49
C PRO A 71 -1.84 -3.16 9.09
N SER A 72 -3.02 -3.18 9.73
CA SER A 72 -4.02 -2.12 9.56
C SER A 72 -3.41 -0.76 9.88
N SER A 73 -3.86 0.28 9.20
CA SER A 73 -3.39 1.67 9.37
C SER A 73 -1.87 1.90 9.17
N SER A 74 -1.14 0.94 8.59
CA SER A 74 0.30 1.09 8.30
C SER A 74 0.63 1.98 7.10
N GLY A 75 -0.38 2.52 6.42
CA GLY A 75 -0.20 3.36 5.24
C GLY A 75 -0.02 2.60 3.93
N LYS A 76 -0.42 1.32 3.84
CA LYS A 76 -0.34 0.51 2.61
C LYS A 76 -0.89 1.23 1.38
N THR A 77 -2.12 1.73 1.45
CA THR A 77 -2.80 2.42 0.34
C THR A 77 -2.06 3.70 -0.06
N THR A 78 -1.58 4.49 0.90
CA THR A 78 -0.80 5.70 0.63
C THR A 78 0.52 5.36 -0.04
N SER A 79 1.22 4.33 0.46
CA SER A 79 2.47 3.84 -0.11
C SER A 79 2.29 3.32 -1.53
N ALA A 80 1.22 2.53 -1.78
CA ALA A 80 0.90 2.02 -3.11
C ALA A 80 0.65 3.17 -4.11
N LYS A 81 -0.11 4.21 -3.72
CA LYS A 81 -0.37 5.37 -4.56
C LYS A 81 0.91 6.14 -4.87
N ARG A 82 1.76 6.40 -3.87
CA ARG A 82 3.05 7.09 -4.07
C ARG A 82 4.00 6.29 -4.96
N LEU A 83 4.09 4.98 -4.73
CA LEU A 83 4.87 4.08 -5.57
C LEU A 83 4.35 4.06 -7.01
N GLY A 84 3.03 4.05 -7.20
CA GLY A 84 2.40 4.14 -8.52
C GLY A 84 2.80 5.41 -9.28
N ILE A 85 2.89 6.55 -8.60
CA ILE A 85 3.38 7.81 -9.20
C ILE A 85 4.85 7.66 -9.66
N GLN A 86 5.72 7.11 -8.81
CA GLN A 86 7.13 6.91 -9.15
C GLN A 86 7.32 5.91 -10.31
N LEU A 87 6.52 4.85 -10.36
CA LEU A 87 6.50 3.93 -11.50
C LEU A 87 6.02 4.62 -12.79
N GLY A 88 5.04 5.51 -12.68
CA GLY A 88 4.59 6.36 -13.78
C GLY A 88 5.69 7.26 -14.35
N VAL A 89 6.56 7.82 -13.49
CA VAL A 89 7.74 8.60 -13.92
C VAL A 89 8.70 7.74 -14.77
N LEU A 90 8.78 6.43 -14.51
CA LEU A 90 9.58 5.48 -15.28
C LEU A 90 8.85 4.94 -16.53
N GLY A 91 7.66 5.47 -16.85
CA GLY A 91 6.88 5.08 -18.02
C GLY A 91 6.02 3.83 -17.84
N LEU A 92 5.95 3.27 -16.62
CA LEU A 92 5.04 2.16 -16.31
C LEU A 92 3.63 2.69 -15.99
N GLN A 93 2.61 1.89 -16.26
CA GLN A 93 1.21 2.21 -15.92
C GLN A 93 0.69 1.17 -14.91
N PRO A 94 0.96 1.34 -13.62
CA PRO A 94 0.53 0.38 -12.61
C PRO A 94 -0.98 0.46 -12.37
N VAL A 95 -1.63 -0.70 -12.31
CA VAL A 95 -3.01 -0.85 -11.84
C VAL A 95 -2.95 -1.12 -10.34
N LEU A 96 -3.62 -0.28 -9.55
CA LEU A 96 -3.70 -0.41 -8.09
C LEU A 96 -4.94 -1.19 -7.71
N ILE A 97 -4.75 -2.34 -7.06
CA ILE A 97 -5.83 -3.21 -6.59
C ILE A 97 -5.74 -3.32 -5.08
N SER A 98 -6.86 -3.08 -4.40
CA SER A 98 -7.00 -3.35 -2.96
C SER A 98 -7.75 -4.65 -2.74
N LEU A 99 -7.23 -5.54 -1.90
CA LEU A 99 -7.98 -6.73 -1.47
C LEU A 99 -9.26 -6.36 -0.73
N ASP A 100 -9.28 -5.20 -0.06
CA ASP A 100 -10.47 -4.70 0.64
C ASP A 100 -11.67 -4.49 -0.29
N ASP A 101 -11.44 -4.25 -1.58
CA ASP A 101 -12.50 -4.09 -2.56
C ASP A 101 -13.14 -5.44 -2.98
N TYR A 102 -12.53 -6.55 -2.61
CA TYR A 102 -12.99 -7.91 -2.91
C TYR A 102 -13.72 -8.59 -1.76
N PHE A 103 -14.00 -7.90 -0.66
CA PHE A 103 -14.86 -8.47 0.37
C PHE A 103 -16.21 -8.90 -0.21
N VAL A 104 -16.71 -10.06 0.22
CA VAL A 104 -18.09 -10.47 -0.07
C VAL A 104 -19.06 -9.53 0.65
N ASP A 105 -20.33 -9.50 0.21
CA ASP A 105 -21.34 -8.72 0.92
C ASP A 105 -21.38 -9.14 2.39
N ARG A 106 -21.56 -8.18 3.30
CA ARG A 106 -21.53 -8.39 4.76
C ARG A 106 -22.36 -9.61 5.22
N GLU A 107 -23.53 -9.78 4.61
CA GLU A 107 -24.44 -10.89 4.94
C GLU A 107 -23.83 -12.28 4.67
N LYS A 108 -22.82 -12.35 3.77
CA LYS A 108 -22.11 -13.57 3.39
C LYS A 108 -20.79 -13.74 4.14
N THR A 109 -20.35 -12.70 4.87
CA THR A 109 -19.11 -12.76 5.65
C THR A 109 -19.24 -13.83 6.75
N PRO A 110 -18.26 -14.71 6.93
CA PRO A 110 -18.23 -15.67 8.02
C PRO A 110 -18.43 -15.02 9.39
N ARG A 111 -18.83 -15.78 10.36
CA ARG A 111 -18.91 -15.31 11.75
C ARG A 111 -17.87 -16.01 12.60
N ASP A 112 -17.31 -15.28 13.53
CA ASP A 112 -16.40 -15.80 14.54
C ASP A 112 -17.13 -16.59 15.65
N ALA A 113 -16.36 -17.04 16.65
CA ALA A 113 -16.90 -17.82 17.77
C ALA A 113 -17.88 -17.02 18.66
N ASP A 114 -17.78 -15.69 18.65
CA ASP A 114 -18.64 -14.79 19.41
C ASP A 114 -19.89 -14.36 18.63
N GLY A 115 -19.98 -14.75 17.34
CA GLY A 115 -21.09 -14.46 16.44
C GLY A 115 -20.94 -13.15 15.68
N ASP A 116 -19.82 -12.46 15.79
CA ASP A 116 -19.50 -11.25 15.03
C ASP A 116 -18.99 -11.59 13.63
N TYR A 117 -19.02 -10.62 12.70
CA TYR A 117 -18.49 -10.83 11.35
C TYR A 117 -16.96 -10.93 11.38
N ASP A 118 -16.44 -12.05 10.91
CA ASP A 118 -15.00 -12.31 10.81
C ASP A 118 -14.44 -11.84 9.47
N TYR A 119 -13.97 -10.61 9.44
CA TYR A 119 -13.30 -10.03 8.27
C TYR A 119 -11.85 -10.48 8.10
N GLU A 120 -11.28 -11.20 9.05
CA GLU A 120 -9.94 -11.80 8.96
C GLU A 120 -10.01 -13.20 8.34
N ALA A 121 -11.18 -13.81 8.24
CA ALA A 121 -11.37 -15.09 7.57
C ALA A 121 -11.10 -14.97 6.07
N LEU A 122 -10.48 -16.00 5.50
CA LEU A 122 -10.15 -16.02 4.07
C LEU A 122 -11.42 -15.98 3.19
N GLU A 123 -12.49 -16.61 3.65
CA GLU A 123 -13.79 -16.67 3.00
C GLU A 123 -14.55 -15.33 3.00
N ALA A 124 -14.07 -14.35 3.78
CA ALA A 124 -14.58 -12.99 3.72
C ALA A 124 -14.21 -12.29 2.41
N ILE A 125 -13.21 -12.81 1.70
CA ILE A 125 -12.73 -12.29 0.40
C ILE A 125 -13.22 -13.22 -0.73
N ASP A 126 -13.72 -12.64 -1.80
CA ASP A 126 -14.07 -13.33 -3.03
C ASP A 126 -12.80 -13.67 -3.83
N LEU A 127 -12.14 -14.75 -3.42
CA LEU A 127 -10.87 -15.19 -4.00
C LEU A 127 -11.00 -15.61 -5.45
N ASP A 128 -12.14 -16.19 -5.84
CA ASP A 128 -12.37 -16.62 -7.21
C ASP A 128 -12.41 -15.43 -8.15
N LEU A 129 -13.16 -14.39 -7.79
CA LEU A 129 -13.20 -13.14 -8.54
C LEU A 129 -11.85 -12.44 -8.56
N PHE A 130 -11.16 -12.38 -7.42
CA PHE A 130 -9.84 -11.76 -7.33
C PHE A 130 -8.83 -12.46 -8.25
N ASN A 131 -8.78 -13.79 -8.21
CA ASN A 131 -7.90 -14.58 -9.05
C ASN A 131 -8.23 -14.45 -10.55
N ASP A 132 -9.53 -14.44 -10.91
CA ASP A 132 -9.96 -14.20 -12.30
C ASP A 132 -9.44 -12.84 -12.79
N HIS A 133 -9.66 -11.79 -12.02
CA HIS A 133 -9.19 -10.45 -12.38
C HIS A 133 -7.67 -10.37 -12.51
N LEU A 134 -6.92 -10.98 -11.58
CA LEU A 134 -5.46 -11.04 -11.70
C LEU A 134 -5.02 -11.77 -12.98
N CYS A 135 -5.61 -12.94 -13.26
CA CYS A 135 -5.29 -13.71 -14.45
C CYS A 135 -5.58 -12.95 -15.73
N ARG A 136 -6.69 -12.21 -15.80
CA ARG A 136 -7.07 -11.39 -16.95
C ARG A 136 -6.15 -10.21 -17.14
N LEU A 137 -5.84 -9.47 -16.07
CA LEU A 137 -4.87 -8.36 -16.10
C LEU A 137 -3.47 -8.82 -16.53
N MET A 138 -3.05 -10.02 -16.11
CA MET A 138 -1.78 -10.58 -16.56
C MET A 138 -1.77 -10.96 -18.06
N ARG A 139 -2.94 -11.04 -18.70
CA ARG A 139 -3.11 -11.22 -20.14
C ARG A 139 -3.40 -9.92 -20.90
N ASP A 140 -3.27 -8.78 -20.23
CA ASP A 140 -3.60 -7.45 -20.75
C ASP A 140 -5.08 -7.30 -21.13
N GLU A 141 -5.97 -8.04 -20.46
CA GLU A 141 -7.42 -7.94 -20.60
C GLU A 141 -7.99 -6.92 -19.59
N SER A 142 -9.00 -6.18 -20.02
CA SER A 142 -9.69 -5.23 -19.11
C SER A 142 -10.54 -5.97 -18.08
N VAL A 143 -10.59 -5.44 -16.86
CA VAL A 143 -11.47 -5.91 -15.77
C VAL A 143 -12.17 -4.73 -15.10
N ASP A 144 -13.40 -4.94 -14.67
CA ASP A 144 -14.12 -3.97 -13.84
C ASP A 144 -13.87 -4.29 -12.38
N ILE A 145 -12.99 -3.53 -11.72
CA ILE A 145 -12.62 -3.75 -10.33
C ILE A 145 -13.78 -3.32 -9.43
N PRO A 146 -14.26 -4.20 -8.54
CA PRO A 146 -15.31 -3.84 -7.60
C PRO A 146 -14.81 -2.81 -6.60
N ARG A 147 -15.75 -2.20 -5.89
CA ARG A 147 -15.47 -1.37 -4.72
C ARG A 147 -16.36 -1.80 -3.57
N TYR A 148 -15.74 -2.08 -2.43
CA TYR A 148 -16.47 -2.42 -1.23
C TYR A 148 -16.77 -1.17 -0.40
N ASP A 149 -18.03 -0.98 -0.04
CA ASP A 149 -18.47 0.08 0.86
C ASP A 149 -18.65 -0.47 2.27
N PHE A 150 -17.73 -0.10 3.16
CA PHE A 150 -17.73 -0.55 4.56
C PHE A 150 -18.92 -0.03 5.37
N ILE A 151 -19.58 1.05 4.94
CA ILE A 151 -20.76 1.60 5.62
C ILE A 151 -21.95 0.71 5.34
N THR A 152 -22.24 0.48 4.06
CA THR A 152 -23.39 -0.35 3.64
C THR A 152 -23.10 -1.85 3.74
N GLY A 153 -21.82 -2.25 3.75
CA GLY A 153 -21.40 -3.63 3.72
C GLY A 153 -21.67 -4.33 2.40
N ARG A 154 -21.65 -3.59 1.30
CA ARG A 154 -21.95 -4.10 -0.03
C ARG A 154 -20.86 -3.75 -1.03
N ARG A 155 -20.70 -4.63 -2.02
CA ARG A 155 -19.85 -4.44 -3.17
C ARG A 155 -20.62 -3.69 -4.26
N THR A 156 -19.96 -2.72 -4.88
CA THR A 156 -20.50 -1.93 -6.01
C THR A 156 -19.57 -2.04 -7.21
N TRP A 157 -20.11 -1.79 -8.40
CA TRP A 157 -19.39 -1.84 -9.67
C TRP A 157 -19.54 -0.50 -10.36
N HIS A 158 -18.45 0.03 -10.89
CA HIS A 158 -18.47 1.36 -11.50
C HIS A 158 -18.59 1.35 -13.02
N ASN A 159 -18.63 0.17 -13.64
CA ASN A 159 -18.66 0.01 -15.12
C ASN A 159 -17.56 0.82 -15.82
N ASN A 160 -16.41 0.96 -15.20
CA ASN A 160 -15.24 1.66 -15.71
C ASN A 160 -14.05 0.68 -15.74
N PRO A 161 -13.97 -0.18 -16.76
CA PRO A 161 -12.93 -1.20 -16.84
C PRO A 161 -11.54 -0.55 -16.91
N LEU A 162 -10.60 -1.13 -16.18
CA LEU A 162 -9.18 -0.79 -16.19
C LEU A 162 -8.44 -1.55 -17.27
#